data_69d44100305ed6c19319459859f63395
#
_entry.id   69d44100305ed6c19319459859f63395
#
_cell.length_a   1.000
_cell.length_b   1.000
_cell.length_c   1.000
_cell.angle_alpha   90.00
_cell.angle_beta   90.00
_cell.angle_gamma   90.00
#
_symmetry.space_group_name_H-M   'P 1'
#
loop_
_entity.id
_entity.type
_entity.pdbx_description
1 polymer ?
#
loop_
_entity_poly.entity_id
_entity_poly.type
_entity_poly.pdbx_seq_one_letter_code
_entity_poly.pdbx_strand_id
1 'polypeptide(L)'
;MSDINHAGSDLIFELEDRPPFHQALVGAITHLLAIFVPMVTPALIVGAALQLSAETTAYLVSMAMIASGIGTWLQVNRYGIVGSGLLSIQSVNFSFVTVMIALGSSMKSDGFHEELIMSSLLGVSFVGAFLVVGSSFILPYLRRVITPTVSGIVVLMIGLSLIKVGIIDFGGGFAAKSSGTFGNYEHLGVGLLVLIVVIGFNCCRSPLLRMGGIAIGLCVGYIASLCLGMVDFSSMRNLPLITIPHPFKYGFSFSFHQFLVVGTIYLLSVLEAVGDITATAMVSRRPIQGLSLIHISEPTR
;
A
#
# COMPACT_ATOMS: atom_id res chain seq x y z
N MET A 1 17.52 -1.54 -44.35
CA MET A 1 17.99 -0.62 -43.29
C MET A 1 16.95 -0.66 -42.22
N SER A 2 16.94 -1.70 -41.42
CA SER A 2 15.97 -1.97 -40.36
C SER A 2 16.57 -2.95 -39.34
N ASP A 3 17.68 -2.54 -38.73
CA ASP A 3 18.29 -3.26 -37.62
C ASP A 3 18.67 -2.21 -36.57
N ILE A 4 17.66 -1.64 -35.90
CA ILE A 4 17.87 -0.85 -34.68
C ILE A 4 17.57 -1.78 -33.53
N ASN A 5 18.63 -2.47 -33.09
CA ASN A 5 18.89 -2.93 -31.71
C ASN A 5 17.69 -3.27 -30.84
N HIS A 6 17.28 -4.52 -30.89
CA HIS A 6 16.62 -5.21 -29.75
C HIS A 6 17.64 -5.53 -28.66
N ALA A 7 18.41 -4.54 -28.22
CA ALA A 7 19.25 -4.67 -27.05
C ALA A 7 18.40 -4.46 -25.80
N GLY A 8 17.96 -5.58 -25.19
CA GLY A 8 17.61 -5.63 -23.79
C GLY A 8 16.23 -5.13 -23.40
N SER A 9 15.13 -5.66 -23.99
CA SER A 9 13.85 -5.61 -23.30
C SER A 9 13.63 -6.95 -22.60
N ASP A 10 13.77 -6.95 -21.27
CA ASP A 10 13.33 -8.08 -20.43
C ASP A 10 11.80 -8.17 -20.36
N LEU A 11 11.06 -7.35 -21.12
CA LEU A 11 9.61 -7.37 -21.23
C LEU A 11 9.18 -8.52 -22.12
N ILE A 12 8.37 -9.43 -21.59
CA ILE A 12 7.77 -10.54 -22.34
C ILE A 12 6.62 -10.03 -23.22
N PHE A 13 5.89 -9.00 -22.76
CA PHE A 13 4.80 -8.34 -23.46
C PHE A 13 4.95 -6.82 -23.34
N GLU A 14 4.69 -6.13 -24.43
CA GLU A 14 4.57 -4.68 -24.45
C GLU A 14 3.17 -4.22 -23.94
N LEU A 15 3.01 -2.92 -23.70
CA LEU A 15 1.79 -2.38 -23.09
C LEU A 15 0.52 -2.62 -23.94
N GLU A 16 0.65 -2.66 -25.26
CA GLU A 16 -0.48 -2.87 -26.19
C GLU A 16 -0.70 -4.35 -26.56
N ASP A 17 0.21 -5.23 -26.12
CA ASP A 17 0.10 -6.64 -26.41
C ASP A 17 -1.08 -7.27 -25.70
N ARG A 18 -1.72 -8.23 -26.35
CA ARG A 18 -2.82 -9.01 -25.79
C ARG A 18 -2.34 -10.45 -25.57
N PRO A 19 -1.79 -10.77 -24.40
CA PRO A 19 -1.37 -12.12 -24.09
C PRO A 19 -2.57 -13.09 -24.11
N PRO A 20 -2.36 -14.38 -24.41
CA PRO A 20 -3.38 -15.40 -24.30
C PRO A 20 -3.99 -15.41 -22.88
N PHE A 21 -5.28 -15.75 -22.79
CA PHE A 21 -6.04 -15.68 -21.53
C PHE A 21 -5.33 -16.38 -20.35
N HIS A 22 -4.75 -17.56 -20.58
CA HIS A 22 -4.05 -18.30 -19.53
C HIS A 22 -2.81 -17.56 -18.99
N GLN A 23 -2.06 -16.88 -19.86
CA GLN A 23 -0.89 -16.10 -19.44
C GLN A 23 -1.31 -14.81 -18.73
N ALA A 24 -2.37 -14.16 -19.23
CA ALA A 24 -2.97 -12.99 -18.57
C ALA A 24 -3.48 -13.36 -17.18
N LEU A 25 -4.14 -14.50 -17.02
CA LEU A 25 -4.64 -14.99 -15.73
C LEU A 25 -3.50 -15.28 -14.76
N VAL A 26 -2.44 -15.96 -15.20
CA VAL A 26 -1.25 -16.21 -14.38
C VAL A 26 -0.61 -14.91 -13.96
N GLY A 27 -0.46 -13.96 -14.87
CA GLY A 27 0.06 -12.62 -14.56
C GLY A 27 -0.83 -11.90 -13.52
N ALA A 28 -2.15 -11.91 -13.70
CA ALA A 28 -3.08 -11.28 -12.76
C ALA A 28 -3.01 -11.91 -11.36
N ILE A 29 -2.98 -13.23 -11.26
CA ILE A 29 -2.83 -13.95 -9.97
C ILE A 29 -1.49 -13.57 -9.33
N THR A 30 -0.41 -13.53 -10.09
CA THR A 30 0.92 -13.18 -9.57
C THR A 30 0.95 -11.74 -9.03
N HIS A 31 0.36 -10.79 -9.76
CA HIS A 31 0.23 -9.41 -9.28
C HIS A 31 -0.65 -9.33 -8.03
N LEU A 32 -1.77 -10.06 -8.00
CA LEU A 32 -2.66 -10.10 -6.83
C LEU A 32 -1.92 -10.62 -5.60
N LEU A 33 -1.18 -11.73 -5.73
CA LEU A 33 -0.39 -12.29 -4.62
C LEU A 33 0.70 -11.33 -4.14
N ALA A 34 1.35 -10.61 -5.06
CA ALA A 34 2.40 -9.65 -4.71
C ALA A 34 1.86 -8.43 -3.95
N ILE A 35 0.66 -7.93 -4.32
CA ILE A 35 0.10 -6.70 -3.75
C ILE A 35 -0.84 -6.94 -2.57
N PHE A 36 -1.39 -8.14 -2.41
CA PHE A 36 -2.40 -8.44 -1.38
C PHE A 36 -1.91 -8.07 0.02
N VAL A 37 -0.72 -8.56 0.40
CA VAL A 37 -0.15 -8.30 1.73
C VAL A 37 0.14 -6.81 1.93
N PRO A 38 0.88 -6.12 1.05
CA PRO A 38 1.08 -4.67 1.16
C PRO A 38 -0.22 -3.86 1.24
N MET A 39 -1.29 -4.31 0.62
CA MET A 39 -2.58 -3.61 0.60
C MET A 39 -3.31 -3.69 1.94
N VAL A 40 -3.30 -4.85 2.60
CA VAL A 40 -4.03 -5.08 3.85
C VAL A 40 -3.22 -4.66 5.09
N THR A 41 -1.90 -4.76 5.02
CA THR A 41 -0.99 -4.52 6.16
C THR A 41 -1.15 -3.15 6.80
N PRO A 42 -1.25 -2.02 6.07
CA PRO A 42 -1.43 -0.71 6.69
C PRO A 42 -2.68 -0.61 7.57
N ALA A 43 -3.80 -1.17 7.10
CA ALA A 43 -5.05 -1.20 7.87
C ALA A 43 -4.93 -2.06 9.12
N LEU A 44 -4.27 -3.22 9.02
CA LEU A 44 -4.01 -4.11 10.16
C LEU A 44 -3.10 -3.46 11.20
N ILE A 45 -2.02 -2.79 10.77
CA ILE A 45 -1.09 -2.09 11.66
C ILE A 45 -1.79 -0.96 12.40
N VAL A 46 -2.56 -0.13 11.68
CA VAL A 46 -3.33 0.97 12.30
C VAL A 46 -4.36 0.41 13.27
N GLY A 47 -5.10 -0.64 12.88
CA GLY A 47 -6.08 -1.31 13.72
C GLY A 47 -5.47 -1.84 15.03
N ALA A 48 -4.36 -2.55 14.93
CA ALA A 48 -3.64 -3.09 16.07
C ALA A 48 -3.02 -2.00 16.96
N ALA A 49 -2.39 -0.98 16.38
CA ALA A 49 -1.75 0.10 17.12
C ALA A 49 -2.76 0.96 17.90
N LEU A 50 -3.90 1.24 17.30
CA LEU A 50 -4.99 1.99 17.94
C LEU A 50 -5.91 1.10 18.77
N GLN A 51 -5.69 -0.22 18.79
CA GLN A 51 -6.53 -1.19 19.46
C GLN A 51 -8.01 -1.04 19.05
N LEU A 52 -8.25 -0.93 17.75
CA LEU A 52 -9.58 -0.85 17.19
C LEU A 52 -10.30 -2.20 17.32
N SER A 53 -11.62 -2.17 17.32
CA SER A 53 -12.43 -3.38 17.29
C SER A 53 -12.12 -4.22 16.04
N ALA A 54 -12.35 -5.53 16.14
CA ALA A 54 -12.18 -6.44 15.00
C ALA A 54 -13.08 -6.03 13.82
N GLU A 55 -14.28 -5.54 14.09
CA GLU A 55 -15.22 -5.05 13.09
C GLU A 55 -14.67 -3.83 12.34
N THR A 56 -14.14 -2.84 13.06
CA THR A 56 -13.55 -1.63 12.47
C THR A 56 -12.31 -1.95 11.66
N THR A 57 -11.45 -2.83 12.17
CA THR A 57 -10.26 -3.27 11.44
C THR A 57 -10.63 -4.02 10.15
N ALA A 58 -11.61 -4.93 10.20
CA ALA A 58 -12.12 -5.62 9.02
C ALA A 58 -12.75 -4.66 8.00
N TYR A 59 -13.46 -3.63 8.49
CA TYR A 59 -14.00 -2.57 7.65
C TYR A 59 -12.89 -1.81 6.91
N LEU A 60 -11.83 -1.39 7.60
CA LEU A 60 -10.68 -0.70 7.01
C LEU A 60 -10.01 -1.54 5.93
N VAL A 61 -9.76 -2.82 6.20
CA VAL A 61 -9.17 -3.76 5.22
C VAL A 61 -10.07 -3.88 3.99
N SER A 62 -11.37 -4.09 4.19
CA SER A 62 -12.32 -4.26 3.09
C SER A 62 -12.42 -3.00 2.23
N MET A 63 -12.49 -1.82 2.85
CA MET A 63 -12.53 -0.55 2.13
C MET A 63 -11.22 -0.26 1.38
N ALA A 64 -10.07 -0.59 1.96
CA ALA A 64 -8.78 -0.48 1.30
C ALA A 64 -8.70 -1.35 0.03
N MET A 65 -9.19 -2.59 0.10
CA MET A 65 -9.22 -3.50 -1.05
C MET A 65 -10.16 -2.98 -2.16
N ILE A 66 -11.36 -2.53 -1.80
CA ILE A 66 -12.33 -1.99 -2.77
C ILE A 66 -11.77 -0.71 -3.42
N ALA A 67 -11.26 0.22 -2.62
CA ALA A 67 -10.69 1.47 -3.12
C ALA A 67 -9.48 1.23 -4.04
N SER A 68 -8.60 0.28 -3.67
CA SER A 68 -7.46 -0.13 -4.48
C SER A 68 -7.91 -0.75 -5.83
N GLY A 69 -8.92 -1.62 -5.81
CA GLY A 69 -9.48 -2.21 -7.03
C GLY A 69 -10.06 -1.16 -7.97
N ILE A 70 -10.89 -0.25 -7.45
CA ILE A 70 -11.48 0.86 -8.24
C ILE A 70 -10.38 1.79 -8.74
N GLY A 71 -9.43 2.18 -7.88
CA GLY A 71 -8.32 3.06 -8.24
C GLY A 71 -7.43 2.46 -9.34
N THR A 72 -7.10 1.17 -9.23
CA THR A 72 -6.33 0.45 -10.24
C THR A 72 -7.08 0.37 -11.57
N TRP A 73 -8.38 0.08 -11.53
CA TRP A 73 -9.22 0.04 -12.73
C TRP A 73 -9.27 1.39 -13.46
N LEU A 74 -9.43 2.49 -12.71
CA LEU A 74 -9.39 3.86 -13.27
C LEU A 74 -8.00 4.20 -13.83
N GLN A 75 -6.93 3.78 -13.15
CA GLN A 75 -5.55 4.05 -13.54
C GLN A 75 -5.18 3.37 -14.85
N VAL A 76 -5.55 2.12 -15.02
CA VAL A 76 -5.22 1.32 -16.21
C VAL A 76 -6.05 1.75 -17.44
N ASN A 77 -7.35 2.04 -17.26
CA ASN A 77 -8.24 2.29 -18.39
C ASN A 77 -8.20 3.73 -18.91
N ARG A 78 -7.63 4.68 -18.19
CA ARG A 78 -7.55 6.10 -18.57
C ARG A 78 -8.87 6.69 -19.06
N TYR A 79 -9.59 7.35 -18.16
CA TYR A 79 -10.86 8.05 -18.48
C TYR A 79 -10.62 9.58 -18.57
N GLY A 80 -10.50 10.10 -19.78
CA GLY A 80 -10.24 11.52 -20.01
C GLY A 80 -8.92 11.99 -19.39
N ILE A 81 -9.03 12.78 -18.32
CA ILE A 81 -7.87 13.30 -17.55
C ILE A 81 -7.45 12.39 -16.39
N VAL A 82 -8.22 11.34 -16.08
CA VAL A 82 -7.97 10.42 -14.96
C VAL A 82 -7.31 9.15 -15.47
N GLY A 83 -6.27 8.71 -14.77
CA GLY A 83 -5.50 7.50 -15.09
C GLY A 83 -4.39 7.73 -16.12
N SER A 84 -3.30 6.99 -15.97
CA SER A 84 -2.14 7.08 -16.87
C SER A 84 -2.21 6.12 -18.07
N GLY A 85 -3.08 5.10 -18.01
CA GLY A 85 -3.11 4.01 -18.98
C GLY A 85 -1.92 3.04 -18.83
N LEU A 86 -1.15 3.16 -17.76
CA LEU A 86 -0.07 2.24 -17.41
C LEU A 86 -0.58 1.17 -16.47
N LEU A 87 0.01 -0.03 -16.53
CA LEU A 87 -0.26 -1.12 -15.59
C LEU A 87 0.41 -0.80 -14.23
N SER A 88 -0.21 0.11 -13.49
CA SER A 88 0.23 0.53 -12.16
C SER A 88 -0.89 0.26 -11.17
N ILE A 89 -0.64 -0.68 -10.25
CA ILE A 89 -1.61 -1.04 -9.22
C ILE A 89 -1.65 0.07 -8.17
N GLN A 90 -2.86 0.57 -7.88
CA GLN A 90 -3.07 1.54 -6.82
C GLN A 90 -3.30 0.82 -5.50
N SER A 91 -2.55 1.19 -4.48
CA SER A 91 -2.62 0.55 -3.17
C SER A 91 -2.59 1.59 -2.06
N VAL A 92 -2.76 1.13 -0.82
CA VAL A 92 -2.62 1.97 0.36
C VAL A 92 -1.16 2.35 0.54
N ASN A 93 -0.90 3.63 0.78
CA ASN A 93 0.44 4.14 0.98
C ASN A 93 0.87 4.02 2.45
N PHE A 94 2.02 3.38 2.68
CA PHE A 94 2.59 3.18 4.01
C PHE A 94 3.01 4.49 4.70
N SER A 95 3.26 5.57 3.95
CA SER A 95 3.62 6.88 4.49
C SER A 95 2.59 7.42 5.48
N PHE A 96 1.32 7.05 5.31
CA PHE A 96 0.23 7.48 6.19
C PHE A 96 0.17 6.72 7.52
N VAL A 97 0.72 5.50 7.59
CA VAL A 97 0.56 4.61 8.75
C VAL A 97 1.03 5.27 10.04
N THR A 98 2.23 5.82 10.05
CA THR A 98 2.83 6.44 11.25
C THR A 98 2.04 7.66 11.72
N VAL A 99 1.56 8.48 10.79
CA VAL A 99 0.80 9.70 11.12
C VAL A 99 -0.61 9.37 11.59
N MET A 100 -1.28 8.39 10.95
CA MET A 100 -2.59 7.92 11.39
C MET A 100 -2.54 7.31 12.79
N ILE A 101 -1.49 6.53 13.10
CA ILE A 101 -1.27 6.00 14.44
C ILE A 101 -1.01 7.14 15.44
N ALA A 102 -0.17 8.11 15.11
CA ALA A 102 0.14 9.22 16.00
C ALA A 102 -1.11 10.05 16.33
N LEU A 103 -1.90 10.41 15.31
CA LEU A 103 -3.14 11.17 15.49
C LEU A 103 -4.19 10.37 16.27
N GLY A 104 -4.43 9.13 15.87
CA GLY A 104 -5.41 8.28 16.55
C GLY A 104 -5.03 8.01 18.01
N SER A 105 -3.73 7.81 18.30
CA SER A 105 -3.24 7.62 19.67
C SER A 105 -3.39 8.88 20.51
N SER A 106 -3.12 10.07 19.93
CA SER A 106 -3.36 11.34 20.62
C SER A 106 -4.84 11.51 20.98
N MET A 107 -5.74 11.30 20.01
CA MET A 107 -7.18 11.38 20.26
C MET A 107 -7.64 10.36 21.31
N LYS A 108 -7.07 9.14 21.28
CA LYS A 108 -7.39 8.10 22.26
C LYS A 108 -6.92 8.50 23.67
N SER A 109 -5.75 9.13 23.80
CA SER A 109 -5.26 9.66 25.08
C SER A 109 -6.13 10.79 25.63
N ASP A 110 -6.76 11.57 24.74
CA ASP A 110 -7.71 12.63 25.07
C ASP A 110 -9.11 12.09 25.41
N GLY A 111 -9.30 10.75 25.41
CA GLY A 111 -10.54 10.08 25.81
C GLY A 111 -11.59 9.97 24.70
N PHE A 112 -11.26 10.22 23.45
CA PHE A 112 -12.19 10.06 22.33
C PHE A 112 -12.50 8.59 22.04
N HIS A 113 -13.77 8.32 21.74
CA HIS A 113 -14.24 6.99 21.34
C HIS A 113 -13.80 6.62 19.91
N GLU A 114 -13.74 5.32 19.64
CA GLU A 114 -13.30 4.74 18.37
C GLU A 114 -14.01 5.35 17.14
N GLU A 115 -15.33 5.54 17.22
CA GLU A 115 -16.11 6.11 16.11
C GLU A 115 -15.68 7.53 15.74
N LEU A 116 -15.42 8.38 16.74
CA LEU A 116 -14.97 9.75 16.50
C LEU A 116 -13.53 9.79 15.98
N ILE A 117 -12.66 8.90 16.47
CA ILE A 117 -11.31 8.75 15.94
C ILE A 117 -11.38 8.37 14.47
N MET A 118 -12.18 7.37 14.12
CA MET A 118 -12.34 6.93 12.72
C MET A 118 -12.96 8.02 11.83
N SER A 119 -14.01 8.68 12.31
CA SER A 119 -14.63 9.81 11.59
C SER A 119 -13.63 10.93 11.31
N SER A 120 -12.77 11.25 12.29
CA SER A 120 -11.74 12.28 12.14
C SER A 120 -10.63 11.88 11.17
N LEU A 121 -10.09 10.67 11.31
CA LEU A 121 -9.05 10.17 10.41
C LEU A 121 -9.55 10.08 8.96
N LEU A 122 -10.76 9.58 8.75
CA LEU A 122 -11.37 9.51 7.41
C LEU A 122 -11.70 10.89 6.86
N GLY A 123 -12.20 11.81 7.69
CA GLY A 123 -12.53 13.18 7.29
C GLY A 123 -11.31 13.97 6.84
N VAL A 124 -10.23 13.91 7.62
CA VAL A 124 -8.96 14.55 7.26
C VAL A 124 -8.35 13.92 6.02
N SER A 125 -8.45 12.59 5.87
CA SER A 125 -7.99 11.88 4.68
C SER A 125 -8.78 12.27 3.43
N PHE A 126 -10.10 12.40 3.55
CA PHE A 126 -10.96 12.82 2.45
C PHE A 126 -10.61 14.23 1.95
N VAL A 127 -10.44 15.19 2.86
CA VAL A 127 -10.00 16.54 2.49
C VAL A 127 -8.59 16.55 1.94
N GLY A 128 -7.69 15.73 2.50
CA GLY A 128 -6.32 15.56 2.02
C GLY A 128 -6.24 15.06 0.57
N ALA A 129 -7.18 14.23 0.13
CA ALA A 129 -7.24 13.78 -1.25
C ALA A 129 -7.43 14.94 -2.25
N PHE A 130 -8.19 15.98 -1.89
CA PHE A 130 -8.30 17.19 -2.73
C PHE A 130 -6.99 17.97 -2.82
N LEU A 131 -6.15 17.89 -1.78
CA LEU A 131 -4.82 18.50 -1.83
C LEU A 131 -3.93 17.80 -2.87
N VAL A 132 -4.03 16.47 -3.01
CA VAL A 132 -3.33 15.71 -4.06
C VAL A 132 -3.83 16.14 -5.44
N VAL A 133 -5.15 16.21 -5.64
CA VAL A 133 -5.74 16.69 -6.90
C VAL A 133 -5.26 18.11 -7.22
N GLY A 134 -5.31 19.03 -6.25
CA GLY A 134 -4.81 20.39 -6.41
C GLY A 134 -3.32 20.43 -6.75
N SER A 135 -2.52 19.61 -6.10
CA SER A 135 -1.07 19.52 -6.34
C SER A 135 -0.74 19.06 -7.77
N SER A 136 -1.63 18.27 -8.40
CA SER A 136 -1.42 17.81 -9.77
C SER A 136 -1.36 18.96 -10.79
N PHE A 137 -2.06 20.06 -10.54
CA PHE A 137 -2.02 21.26 -11.39
C PHE A 137 -0.73 22.07 -11.18
N ILE A 138 -0.12 21.99 -10.00
CA ILE A 138 1.11 22.72 -9.64
C ILE A 138 2.35 21.91 -10.02
N LEU A 139 2.20 20.60 -10.17
CA LEU A 139 3.28 19.67 -10.42
C LEU A 139 4.19 20.04 -11.61
N PRO A 140 3.68 20.51 -12.78
CA PRO A 140 4.52 20.95 -13.89
C PRO A 140 5.52 22.04 -13.52
N TYR A 141 5.19 22.91 -12.55
CA TYR A 141 6.04 23.98 -12.06
C TYR A 141 7.09 23.47 -11.05
N LEU A 142 6.73 22.41 -10.30
CA LEU A 142 7.59 21.79 -9.30
C LEU A 142 8.64 20.82 -9.90
N ARG A 143 8.60 20.55 -11.18
CA ARG A 143 9.51 19.62 -11.88
C ARG A 143 11.00 19.91 -11.67
N ARG A 144 11.36 21.17 -11.48
CA ARG A 144 12.76 21.53 -11.21
C ARG A 144 13.22 21.05 -9.83
N VAL A 145 12.28 20.89 -8.89
CA VAL A 145 12.54 20.46 -7.51
C VAL A 145 12.41 18.94 -7.38
N ILE A 146 11.44 18.34 -8.09
CA ILE A 146 11.18 16.91 -8.05
C ILE A 146 12.12 16.20 -9.01
N THR A 147 13.34 15.98 -8.56
CA THR A 147 14.34 15.20 -9.28
C THR A 147 14.26 13.72 -8.86
N PRO A 148 14.75 12.75 -9.66
CA PRO A 148 14.84 11.35 -9.25
C PRO A 148 15.56 11.15 -7.93
N THR A 149 16.55 12.00 -7.63
CA THR A 149 17.27 12.00 -6.36
C THR A 149 16.36 12.35 -5.18
N VAL A 150 15.50 13.36 -5.32
CA VAL A 150 14.54 13.77 -4.29
C VAL A 150 13.54 12.63 -4.05
N SER A 151 12.98 12.03 -5.10
CA SER A 151 12.10 10.86 -4.98
C SER A 151 12.79 9.70 -4.27
N GLY A 152 14.04 9.38 -4.63
CA GLY A 152 14.82 8.34 -3.97
C GLY A 152 15.06 8.61 -2.47
N ILE A 153 15.32 9.86 -2.09
CA ILE A 153 15.48 10.25 -0.67
C ILE A 153 14.15 10.08 0.07
N VAL A 154 13.02 10.49 -0.52
CA VAL A 154 11.70 10.32 0.09
C VAL A 154 11.40 8.84 0.35
N VAL A 155 11.59 7.98 -0.65
CA VAL A 155 11.39 6.52 -0.51
C VAL A 155 12.32 5.92 0.57
N LEU A 156 13.58 6.36 0.62
CA LEU A 156 14.53 5.95 1.66
C LEU A 156 14.04 6.35 3.06
N MET A 157 13.59 7.59 3.24
CA MET A 157 13.09 8.07 4.52
C MET A 157 11.83 7.33 4.98
N ILE A 158 10.92 7.01 4.05
CA ILE A 158 9.75 6.17 4.32
C ILE A 158 10.21 4.78 4.78
N GLY A 159 11.12 4.15 4.06
CA GLY A 159 11.69 2.85 4.43
C GLY A 159 12.29 2.87 5.83
N LEU A 160 13.09 3.89 6.17
CA LEU A 160 13.67 4.05 7.50
C LEU A 160 12.61 4.23 8.59
N SER A 161 11.54 4.97 8.33
CA SER A 161 10.46 5.17 9.30
C SER A 161 9.68 3.87 9.60
N LEU A 162 9.58 3.00 8.59
CA LEU A 162 8.89 1.71 8.71
C LEU A 162 9.73 0.63 9.42
N ILE A 163 11.05 0.79 9.57
CA ILE A 163 11.89 -0.15 10.32
C ILE A 163 11.36 -0.35 11.73
N LYS A 164 10.96 0.73 12.41
CA LYS A 164 10.40 0.66 13.76
C LYS A 164 9.14 -0.19 13.82
N VAL A 165 8.25 -0.03 12.83
CA VAL A 165 7.03 -0.83 12.72
C VAL A 165 7.37 -2.29 12.46
N GLY A 166 8.28 -2.56 11.51
CA GLY A 166 8.73 -3.91 11.19
C GLY A 166 9.36 -4.64 12.38
N ILE A 167 10.14 -3.96 13.22
CA ILE A 167 10.69 -4.53 14.45
C ILE A 167 9.60 -4.88 15.45
N ILE A 168 8.59 -4.01 15.60
CA ILE A 168 7.45 -4.27 16.47
C ILE A 168 6.67 -5.50 15.97
N ASP A 169 6.38 -5.58 14.67
CA ASP A 169 5.64 -6.69 14.10
C ASP A 169 6.42 -8.00 14.18
N PHE A 170 7.74 -7.95 13.96
CA PHE A 170 8.63 -9.11 14.12
C PHE A 170 8.63 -9.66 15.55
N GLY A 171 8.49 -8.78 16.55
CA GLY A 171 8.39 -9.15 17.96
C GLY A 171 7.01 -9.65 18.41
N GLY A 172 6.03 -9.76 17.50
CA GLY A 172 4.66 -10.21 17.78
C GLY A 172 3.60 -9.11 17.66
N GLY A 173 4.00 -7.91 17.20
CA GLY A 173 3.11 -6.79 16.94
C GLY A 173 2.67 -6.03 18.21
N PHE A 174 1.75 -5.10 18.00
CA PHE A 174 1.21 -4.27 19.10
C PHE A 174 0.41 -5.09 20.11
N ALA A 175 -0.26 -6.16 19.67
CA ALA A 175 -1.03 -7.05 20.55
C ALA A 175 -0.11 -7.76 21.56
N ALA A 176 1.02 -8.30 21.11
CA ALA A 176 2.00 -8.94 21.99
C ALA A 176 2.64 -7.92 22.94
N LYS A 177 2.81 -6.67 22.49
CA LYS A 177 3.34 -5.60 23.35
C LYS A 177 2.37 -5.23 24.48
N SER A 178 1.08 -5.22 24.20
CA SER A 178 0.03 -4.94 25.23
C SER A 178 -0.19 -6.11 26.18
N SER A 179 -0.02 -7.36 25.73
CA SER A 179 -0.15 -8.57 26.55
C SER A 179 1.13 -8.96 27.32
N GLY A 180 2.24 -8.25 27.11
CA GLY A 180 3.52 -8.54 27.75
C GLY A 180 4.28 -9.74 27.17
N THR A 181 3.83 -10.27 26.03
CA THR A 181 4.48 -11.41 25.33
C THR A 181 5.41 -10.98 24.19
N PHE A 182 5.67 -9.68 24.10
CA PHE A 182 6.53 -9.09 23.07
C PHE A 182 7.94 -9.69 23.12
N GLY A 183 8.43 -10.15 21.98
CA GLY A 183 9.77 -10.73 21.85
C GLY A 183 9.90 -12.15 22.38
N ASN A 184 8.80 -12.84 22.70
CA ASN A 184 8.85 -14.25 23.04
C ASN A 184 9.45 -15.08 21.90
N TYR A 185 10.10 -16.18 22.25
CA TYR A 185 10.76 -17.07 21.29
C TYR A 185 9.81 -17.58 20.20
N GLU A 186 8.53 -17.76 20.51
CA GLU A 186 7.50 -18.18 19.56
C GLU A 186 7.27 -17.11 18.48
N HIS A 187 7.08 -15.84 18.87
CA HIS A 187 6.91 -14.73 17.92
C HIS A 187 8.15 -14.54 17.06
N LEU A 188 9.34 -14.51 17.70
CA LEU A 188 10.60 -14.35 16.97
C LEU A 188 10.87 -15.54 16.04
N GLY A 189 10.54 -16.76 16.49
CA GLY A 189 10.70 -17.98 15.69
C GLY A 189 9.84 -17.98 14.44
N VAL A 190 8.56 -17.62 14.57
CA VAL A 190 7.65 -17.49 13.42
C VAL A 190 8.09 -16.36 12.50
N GLY A 191 8.45 -15.19 13.04
CA GLY A 191 8.97 -14.07 12.26
C GLY A 191 10.23 -14.44 11.46
N LEU A 192 11.17 -15.13 12.09
CA LEU A 192 12.40 -15.60 11.46
C LEU A 192 12.11 -16.66 10.37
N LEU A 193 11.20 -17.59 10.64
CA LEU A 193 10.76 -18.59 9.66
C LEU A 193 10.19 -17.90 8.40
N VAL A 194 9.28 -16.96 8.59
CA VAL A 194 8.69 -16.19 7.47
C VAL A 194 9.77 -15.45 6.70
N LEU A 195 10.68 -14.77 7.39
CA LEU A 195 11.78 -14.04 6.77
C LEU A 195 12.66 -14.95 5.90
N ILE A 196 13.06 -16.12 6.43
CA ILE A 196 13.87 -17.09 5.69
C ILE A 196 13.11 -17.61 4.47
N VAL A 197 11.82 -17.91 4.60
CA VAL A 197 10.99 -18.36 3.48
C VAL A 197 10.90 -17.29 2.41
N VAL A 198 10.60 -16.04 2.77
CA VAL A 198 10.49 -14.92 1.83
C VAL A 198 11.82 -14.70 1.10
N ILE A 199 12.95 -14.67 1.82
CA ILE A 199 14.27 -14.52 1.21
C ILE A 199 14.58 -15.70 0.29
N GLY A 200 14.31 -16.94 0.72
CA GLY A 200 14.52 -18.14 -0.07
C GLY A 200 13.77 -18.11 -1.40
N PHE A 201 12.49 -17.72 -1.38
CA PHE A 201 11.70 -17.60 -2.61
C PHE A 201 12.12 -16.42 -3.48
N ASN A 202 12.56 -15.29 -2.89
CA ASN A 202 13.12 -14.18 -3.66
C ASN A 202 14.41 -14.54 -4.39
N CYS A 203 15.18 -15.51 -3.89
CA CYS A 203 16.39 -16.03 -4.55
C CYS A 203 16.08 -17.08 -5.61
N CYS A 204 14.83 -17.54 -5.75
CA CYS A 204 14.45 -18.54 -6.75
C CYS A 204 14.55 -17.98 -8.17
N ARG A 205 14.93 -18.85 -9.11
CA ARG A 205 15.03 -18.51 -10.54
C ARG A 205 13.66 -18.38 -11.21
N SER A 206 12.61 -18.99 -10.67
CA SER A 206 11.25 -18.90 -11.21
C SER A 206 10.63 -17.54 -10.89
N PRO A 207 10.21 -16.74 -11.89
CA PRO A 207 9.57 -15.44 -11.66
C PRO A 207 8.30 -15.56 -10.81
N LEU A 208 7.48 -16.59 -11.02
CA LEU A 208 6.24 -16.82 -10.27
C LEU A 208 6.50 -17.04 -8.78
N LEU A 209 7.49 -17.88 -8.43
CA LEU A 209 7.85 -18.14 -7.03
C LEU A 209 8.44 -16.91 -6.37
N ARG A 210 9.27 -16.16 -7.10
CA ARG A 210 9.88 -14.93 -6.60
C ARG A 210 8.83 -13.86 -6.30
N MET A 211 7.86 -13.64 -7.19
CA MET A 211 6.79 -12.67 -6.99
C MET A 211 5.79 -13.12 -5.89
N GLY A 212 5.51 -14.42 -5.81
CA GLY A 212 4.64 -15.01 -4.78
C GLY A 212 5.31 -15.19 -3.41
N GLY A 213 6.62 -14.93 -3.27
CA GLY A 213 7.40 -15.23 -2.07
C GLY A 213 6.83 -14.64 -0.78
N ILE A 214 6.31 -13.41 -0.83
CA ILE A 214 5.68 -12.76 0.34
C ILE A 214 4.39 -13.49 0.73
N ALA A 215 3.52 -13.80 -0.25
CA ALA A 215 2.27 -14.52 0.02
C ALA A 215 2.52 -15.94 0.53
N ILE A 216 3.53 -16.64 -0.02
CA ILE A 216 3.94 -17.96 0.46
C ILE A 216 4.47 -17.85 1.88
N GLY A 217 5.32 -16.87 2.18
CA GLY A 217 5.81 -16.59 3.52
C GLY A 217 4.68 -16.36 4.53
N LEU A 218 3.67 -15.57 4.15
CA LEU A 218 2.47 -15.34 4.96
C LEU A 218 1.72 -16.66 5.25
N CYS A 219 1.49 -17.48 4.23
CA CYS A 219 0.82 -18.76 4.40
C CYS A 219 1.60 -19.69 5.34
N VAL A 220 2.92 -19.78 5.16
CA VAL A 220 3.79 -20.60 6.02
C VAL A 220 3.79 -20.08 7.46
N GLY A 221 3.88 -18.78 7.66
CA GLY A 221 3.82 -18.14 8.98
C GLY A 221 2.48 -18.38 9.67
N TYR A 222 1.37 -18.28 8.92
CA TYR A 222 0.05 -18.53 9.45
C TYR A 222 -0.15 -20.01 9.87
N ILE A 223 0.32 -20.95 9.04
CA ILE A 223 0.29 -22.38 9.38
C ILE A 223 1.15 -22.65 10.61
N ALA A 224 2.34 -22.09 10.70
CA ALA A 224 3.22 -22.22 11.87
C ALA A 224 2.54 -21.67 13.14
N SER A 225 1.92 -20.50 13.05
CA SER A 225 1.18 -19.89 14.16
C SER A 225 -0.02 -20.74 14.60
N LEU A 226 -0.70 -21.40 13.63
CA LEU A 226 -1.77 -22.35 13.94
C LEU A 226 -1.24 -23.58 14.71
N CYS A 227 -0.13 -24.15 14.26
CA CYS A 227 0.50 -25.30 14.92
C CYS A 227 0.97 -24.98 16.34
N LEU A 228 1.39 -23.74 16.58
CA LEU A 228 1.82 -23.25 17.90
C LEU A 228 0.64 -22.81 18.79
N GLY A 229 -0.60 -22.84 18.29
CA GLY A 229 -1.77 -22.41 19.06
C GLY A 229 -1.86 -20.91 19.30
N MET A 230 -1.13 -20.09 18.52
CA MET A 230 -1.10 -18.63 18.65
C MET A 230 -2.31 -17.94 18.03
N VAL A 231 -3.12 -18.67 17.26
CA VAL A 231 -4.29 -18.12 16.55
C VAL A 231 -5.55 -18.39 17.35
N ASP A 232 -6.25 -17.30 17.72
CA ASP A 232 -7.54 -17.37 18.40
C ASP A 232 -8.69 -17.15 17.41
N PHE A 233 -9.50 -18.20 17.22
CA PHE A 233 -10.69 -18.16 16.37
C PHE A 233 -11.96 -17.71 17.11
N SER A 234 -11.90 -17.43 18.40
CA SER A 234 -13.08 -17.06 19.19
C SER A 234 -13.77 -15.81 18.65
N SER A 235 -12.99 -14.84 18.22
CA SER A 235 -13.48 -13.60 17.63
C SER A 235 -14.20 -13.78 16.29
N MET A 236 -13.92 -14.86 15.56
CA MET A 236 -14.54 -15.13 14.25
C MET A 236 -15.92 -15.79 14.37
N ARG A 237 -16.25 -16.37 15.52
CA ARG A 237 -17.45 -17.20 15.70
C ARG A 237 -18.75 -16.41 15.50
N ASN A 238 -18.74 -15.12 15.72
CA ASN A 238 -19.90 -14.23 15.65
C ASN A 238 -19.87 -13.30 14.42
N LEU A 239 -18.88 -13.43 13.55
CA LEU A 239 -18.78 -12.60 12.35
C LEU A 239 -19.62 -13.20 11.22
N PRO A 240 -20.36 -12.39 10.45
CA PRO A 240 -21.06 -12.85 9.26
C PRO A 240 -20.04 -13.27 8.20
N LEU A 241 -20.35 -14.35 7.46
CA LEU A 241 -19.49 -14.86 6.38
C LEU A 241 -19.29 -13.84 5.24
N ILE A 242 -20.29 -13.02 4.99
CA ILE A 242 -20.27 -11.99 3.96
C ILE A 242 -20.77 -10.69 4.57
N THR A 243 -19.94 -9.69 4.53
CA THR A 243 -20.31 -8.32 4.93
C THR A 243 -19.97 -7.39 3.79
N ILE A 244 -20.96 -6.62 3.34
CA ILE A 244 -20.72 -5.55 2.36
C ILE A 244 -20.38 -4.30 3.16
N PRO A 245 -19.15 -3.78 3.07
CA PRO A 245 -18.79 -2.58 3.80
C PRO A 245 -19.55 -1.39 3.23
N HIS A 246 -20.22 -0.64 4.09
CA HIS A 246 -20.92 0.58 3.71
C HIS A 246 -19.91 1.72 3.61
N PRO A 247 -19.74 2.36 2.45
CA PRO A 247 -18.94 3.56 2.34
C PRO A 247 -19.43 4.60 3.35
N PHE A 248 -18.49 5.31 3.98
CA PHE A 248 -18.79 6.38 4.94
C PHE A 248 -19.51 5.95 6.24
N LYS A 249 -19.38 4.68 6.66
CA LYS A 249 -19.99 4.14 7.88
C LYS A 249 -19.77 5.04 9.11
N TYR A 250 -18.57 5.60 9.25
CA TYR A 250 -18.18 6.45 10.40
C TYR A 250 -18.42 7.94 10.15
N GLY A 251 -18.94 8.33 8.98
CA GLY A 251 -19.06 9.73 8.62
C GLY A 251 -17.71 10.44 8.46
N PHE A 252 -17.74 11.77 8.46
CA PHE A 252 -16.57 12.62 8.35
C PHE A 252 -16.59 13.69 9.41
N SER A 253 -15.54 13.77 10.23
CA SER A 253 -15.26 14.89 11.09
C SER A 253 -13.97 15.55 10.64
N PHE A 254 -13.95 16.88 10.56
CA PHE A 254 -12.79 17.61 10.07
C PHE A 254 -12.22 18.51 11.13
N SER A 255 -10.91 18.40 11.34
CA SER A 255 -10.13 19.29 12.18
C SER A 255 -8.99 19.89 11.37
N PHE A 256 -8.96 21.22 11.29
CA PHE A 256 -7.90 21.94 10.53
C PHE A 256 -6.50 21.66 11.11
N HIS A 257 -6.38 21.55 12.43
CA HIS A 257 -5.09 21.24 13.07
C HIS A 257 -4.56 19.87 12.63
N GLN A 258 -5.42 18.84 12.67
CA GLN A 258 -5.06 17.49 12.21
C GLN A 258 -4.78 17.47 10.71
N PHE A 259 -5.52 18.24 9.92
CA PHE A 259 -5.31 18.38 8.48
C PHE A 259 -3.92 18.96 8.16
N LEU A 260 -3.40 19.91 8.91
CA LEU A 260 -2.05 20.44 8.69
C LEU A 260 -0.98 19.35 8.84
N VAL A 261 -1.14 18.45 9.80
CA VAL A 261 -0.22 17.34 10.02
C VAL A 261 -0.32 16.31 8.89
N VAL A 262 -1.53 15.87 8.56
CA VAL A 262 -1.76 14.87 7.50
C VAL A 262 -1.48 15.45 6.12
N GLY A 263 -1.76 16.74 5.90
CA GLY A 263 -1.54 17.44 4.65
C GLY A 263 -0.09 17.41 4.19
N THR A 264 0.87 17.48 5.12
CA THR A 264 2.30 17.35 4.79
C THR A 264 2.62 15.96 4.21
N ILE A 265 1.98 14.90 4.71
CA ILE A 265 2.16 13.55 4.17
C ILE A 265 1.51 13.41 2.80
N TYR A 266 0.37 14.08 2.56
CA TYR A 266 -0.22 14.11 1.22
C TYR A 266 0.71 14.76 0.19
N LEU A 267 1.40 15.83 0.55
CA LEU A 267 2.41 16.44 -0.34
C LEU A 267 3.59 15.49 -0.60
N LEU A 268 4.05 14.77 0.42
CA LEU A 268 5.09 13.75 0.26
C LEU A 268 4.62 12.60 -0.62
N SER A 269 3.36 12.13 -0.46
CA SER A 269 2.81 11.06 -1.29
C SER A 269 2.67 11.44 -2.76
N VAL A 270 2.48 12.74 -3.07
CA VAL A 270 2.54 13.23 -4.45
C VAL A 270 3.92 13.01 -5.05
N LEU A 271 4.99 13.32 -4.29
CA LEU A 271 6.38 13.12 -4.76
C LEU A 271 6.67 11.64 -5.01
N GLU A 272 6.23 10.78 -4.11
CA GLU A 272 6.34 9.33 -4.24
C GLU A 272 5.61 8.82 -5.48
N ALA A 273 4.35 9.19 -5.67
CA ALA A 273 3.55 8.80 -6.83
C ALA A 273 4.19 9.26 -8.16
N VAL A 274 4.81 10.45 -8.19
CA VAL A 274 5.59 10.92 -9.33
C VAL A 274 6.74 9.96 -9.65
N GLY A 275 7.48 9.56 -8.63
CA GLY A 275 8.60 8.62 -8.76
C GLY A 275 8.14 7.28 -9.35
N ASP A 276 7.11 6.70 -8.75
CA ASP A 276 6.59 5.38 -9.12
C ASP A 276 6.02 5.33 -10.54
N ILE A 277 5.21 6.34 -10.91
CA ILE A 277 4.65 6.40 -12.27
C ILE A 277 5.75 6.67 -13.29
N THR A 278 6.73 7.51 -12.95
CA THR A 278 7.88 7.75 -13.83
C THR A 278 8.69 6.48 -14.07
N ALA A 279 8.99 5.73 -13.00
CA ALA A 279 9.69 4.46 -13.10
C ALA A 279 8.90 3.45 -13.95
N THR A 280 7.59 3.34 -13.74
CA THR A 280 6.70 2.47 -14.52
C THR A 280 6.66 2.87 -16.00
N ALA A 281 6.60 4.17 -16.29
CA ALA A 281 6.61 4.70 -17.65
C ALA A 281 7.95 4.40 -18.37
N MET A 282 9.06 4.54 -17.67
CA MET A 282 10.39 4.22 -18.22
C MET A 282 10.51 2.74 -18.57
N VAL A 283 10.07 1.86 -17.69
CA VAL A 283 10.06 0.40 -17.94
C VAL A 283 9.13 0.05 -19.09
N SER A 284 7.96 0.67 -19.15
CA SER A 284 6.95 0.46 -20.20
C SER A 284 7.31 1.13 -21.54
N ARG A 285 8.42 1.86 -21.61
CA ARG A 285 8.88 2.62 -22.80
C ARG A 285 7.81 3.55 -23.38
N ARG A 286 6.90 4.03 -22.54
CA ARG A 286 5.82 4.93 -22.94
C ARG A 286 6.00 6.29 -22.28
N PRO A 287 6.08 7.37 -23.09
CA PRO A 287 5.97 8.71 -22.53
C PRO A 287 4.58 8.89 -21.92
N ILE A 288 4.51 9.43 -20.73
CA ILE A 288 3.24 9.73 -20.07
C ILE A 288 2.61 10.90 -20.82
N GLN A 289 1.55 10.66 -21.57
CA GLN A 289 0.79 11.68 -22.29
C GLN A 289 -0.50 11.97 -21.52
N GLY A 290 -0.80 13.24 -21.31
CA GLY A 290 -2.06 13.70 -20.70
C GLY A 290 -1.90 14.24 -19.29
N LEU A 291 -2.97 14.81 -18.72
CA LEU A 291 -3.11 15.18 -17.31
C LEU A 291 -3.35 13.94 -16.43
N SER A 292 -2.66 12.84 -16.70
CA SER A 292 -2.39 11.88 -15.63
C SER A 292 -1.65 12.68 -14.56
N LEU A 293 -1.93 12.47 -13.29
CA LEU A 293 -1.38 13.20 -12.13
C LEU A 293 0.06 13.73 -12.29
N ILE A 294 0.72 13.37 -13.40
CA ILE A 294 2.08 13.68 -13.73
C ILE A 294 2.22 13.84 -15.24
N HIS A 295 2.09 15.05 -15.70
CA HIS A 295 2.66 15.43 -16.98
C HIS A 295 4.17 15.50 -16.85
N ILE A 296 4.84 14.40 -17.07
CA ILE A 296 6.23 14.46 -17.48
C ILE A 296 6.18 14.64 -19.00
N SER A 297 6.17 15.89 -19.46
CA SER A 297 6.37 16.17 -20.86
C SER A 297 7.76 15.71 -21.23
N GLU A 298 7.87 15.01 -22.35
CA GLU A 298 9.12 14.77 -23.03
C GLU A 298 9.97 16.05 -23.08
N PRO A 299 11.28 15.94 -22.92
CA PRO A 299 12.13 16.86 -23.62
C PRO A 299 11.89 16.59 -25.11
N THR A 300 11.16 17.48 -25.77
CA THR A 300 11.20 17.56 -27.21
C THR A 300 12.66 17.68 -27.62
N ARG A 301 13.20 16.61 -28.11
CA ARG A 301 14.33 16.24 -28.98
C ARG A 301 15.19 15.16 -28.42
#